data_b8de4a2c76de6f0a88d551adedcc3766
#
_entry.id   b8de4a2c76de6f0a88d551adedcc3766
#
_cell.length_a   1.000
_cell.length_b   1.000
_cell.length_c   1.000
_cell.angle_alpha   90.00
_cell.angle_beta   90.00
_cell.angle_gamma   90.00
#
_symmetry.space_group_name_H-M   'P 1'
#
loop_
_entity.id
_entity.type
_entity.pdbx_description
1 polymer ?
#
loop_
_entity_poly.entity_id
_entity_poly.type
_entity_poly.pdbx_seq_one_letter_code
_entity_poly.pdbx_strand_id
1 'polypeptide(L)'
;MLLAELEIRHSRAAVPTRRVALGQRWLPAEPPPGPGGILLGGLVAAHVDAIDDDLLVELLGLIDDLESDRRIPQPRLRHRFQTDVVGLDRSRHKLVAEGEEMVFELDDHGPAVPQVLGAVYAVRELSADARPVVFDVLRRAMRWDGPLGPDLVTYLRERRGAGLPWRGLPTDIRWALRVLAFDADSDPDGDEIRRRFRSLVRDVHPDHGAEHEGAGLRILELTEARRILLS
;
A
#
# COMPACT_ATOMS: atom_id res chain seq x y z
N MET A 1 0.86 3.58 26.22
CA MET A 1 2.17 2.86 26.12
C MET A 1 2.58 2.81 24.65
N LEU A 2 3.82 3.17 24.30
CA LEU A 2 4.27 3.08 22.90
C LEU A 2 4.30 1.63 22.43
N LEU A 3 3.72 1.35 21.25
CA LEU A 3 3.67 0.03 20.62
C LEU A 3 4.51 -0.06 19.34
N ALA A 4 4.60 1.04 18.57
CA ALA A 4 5.45 1.17 17.41
C ALA A 4 5.69 2.65 17.11
N GLU A 5 6.80 2.94 16.43
CA GLU A 5 7.16 4.30 15.99
C GLU A 5 7.87 4.26 14.65
N LEU A 6 7.55 5.23 13.79
CA LEU A 6 8.23 5.48 12.52
C LEU A 6 8.41 6.98 12.31
N GLU A 7 9.65 7.38 12.02
CA GLU A 7 9.96 8.73 11.56
C GLU A 7 10.22 8.69 10.05
N ILE A 8 9.46 9.48 9.29
CA ILE A 8 9.63 9.66 7.85
C ILE A 8 10.27 11.01 7.61
N ARG A 9 11.33 11.03 6.82
CA ARG A 9 12.04 12.22 6.39
C ARG A 9 11.64 12.57 4.97
N HIS A 10 11.29 13.82 4.73
CA HIS A 10 10.81 14.29 3.43
C HIS A 10 11.34 15.67 3.09
N SER A 11 11.32 16.00 1.81
CA SER A 11 11.74 17.34 1.34
C SER A 11 10.86 18.42 1.96
N ARG A 12 11.47 19.54 2.31
CA ARG A 12 10.77 20.74 2.77
C ARG A 12 9.92 21.34 1.65
N ALA A 13 8.77 21.88 2.00
CA ALA A 13 7.90 22.54 1.02
C ALA A 13 8.62 23.67 0.27
N ALA A 14 9.48 24.42 0.97
CA ALA A 14 10.26 25.52 0.40
C ALA A 14 11.38 25.05 -0.57
N VAL A 15 11.81 23.77 -0.48
CA VAL A 15 12.86 23.20 -1.34
C VAL A 15 12.43 21.81 -1.81
N PRO A 16 11.54 21.74 -2.82
CA PRO A 16 10.88 20.49 -3.22
C PRO A 16 11.81 19.56 -4.01
N THR A 17 12.86 19.03 -3.37
CA THR A 17 13.81 18.09 -3.97
C THR A 17 13.25 16.66 -4.14
N ARG A 18 12.01 16.43 -3.71
CA ARG A 18 11.30 15.15 -3.79
C ARG A 18 12.11 13.96 -3.26
N ARG A 19 12.76 14.17 -2.11
CA ARG A 19 13.51 13.11 -1.41
C ARG A 19 12.69 12.55 -0.26
N VAL A 20 12.82 11.25 -0.04
CA VAL A 20 12.23 10.51 1.09
C VAL A 20 13.31 9.65 1.72
N ALA A 21 13.35 9.58 3.05
CA ALA A 21 14.20 8.70 3.81
C ALA A 21 13.49 8.22 5.08
N LEU A 22 13.98 7.15 5.69
CA LEU A 22 13.55 6.72 7.01
C LEU A 22 14.48 7.32 8.07
N GLY A 23 13.89 7.89 9.10
CA GLY A 23 14.57 8.32 10.31
C GLY A 23 14.57 7.23 11.38
N GLN A 24 14.33 7.64 12.64
CA GLN A 24 14.22 6.73 13.77
C GLN A 24 12.99 5.83 13.60
N ARG A 25 13.13 4.54 13.94
CA ARG A 25 12.05 3.57 13.82
C ARG A 25 12.15 2.47 14.86
N TRP A 26 10.98 2.05 15.33
CA TRP A 26 10.80 0.87 16.17
C TRP A 26 9.50 0.20 15.73
N LEU A 27 9.62 -0.90 15.00
CA LEU A 27 8.53 -1.56 14.29
C LEU A 27 8.45 -3.05 14.67
N PRO A 28 8.03 -3.39 15.90
CA PRO A 28 7.86 -4.78 16.30
C PRO A 28 6.76 -5.42 15.46
N ALA A 29 7.10 -6.50 14.77
CA ALA A 29 6.21 -7.18 13.82
C ALA A 29 6.03 -8.68 14.13
N GLU A 30 6.29 -9.10 15.37
CA GLU A 30 6.12 -10.49 15.79
C GLU A 30 5.15 -10.62 16.96
N PRO A 31 4.15 -11.53 16.86
CA PRO A 31 3.78 -12.27 15.64
C PRO A 31 3.22 -11.34 14.56
N PRO A 32 3.52 -11.60 13.25
CA PRO A 32 3.07 -10.74 12.18
C PRO A 32 1.52 -10.60 12.13
N PRO A 33 0.99 -9.39 11.77
CA PRO A 33 1.73 -8.18 11.37
C PRO A 33 2.37 -7.39 12.50
N GLY A 34 2.06 -7.69 13.76
CA GLY A 34 2.51 -6.97 14.95
C GLY A 34 2.13 -5.48 14.96
N PRO A 35 2.47 -4.75 16.02
CA PRO A 35 2.21 -3.31 16.10
C PRO A 35 2.88 -2.51 14.98
N GLY A 36 4.07 -2.90 14.55
CA GLY A 36 4.79 -2.26 13.44
C GLY A 36 4.02 -2.34 12.13
N GLY A 37 3.55 -3.54 11.74
CA GLY A 37 2.74 -3.70 10.53
C GLY A 37 1.40 -2.97 10.59
N ILE A 38 0.76 -2.91 11.77
CA ILE A 38 -0.47 -2.14 11.98
C ILE A 38 -0.21 -0.64 11.79
N LEU A 39 0.88 -0.09 12.36
CA LEU A 39 1.25 1.30 12.15
C LEU A 39 1.47 1.62 10.68
N LEU A 40 2.21 0.76 9.95
CA LEU A 40 2.46 0.96 8.52
C LEU A 40 1.16 0.93 7.71
N GLY A 41 0.25 0.00 8.02
CA GLY A 41 -1.08 -0.04 7.41
C GLY A 41 -1.91 1.20 7.70
N GLY A 42 -1.93 1.68 8.96
CA GLY A 42 -2.61 2.92 9.34
C GLY A 42 -2.09 4.14 8.59
N LEU A 43 -0.76 4.23 8.37
CA LEU A 43 -0.16 5.29 7.57
C LEU A 43 -0.63 5.26 6.10
N VAL A 44 -0.69 4.08 5.50
CA VAL A 44 -1.21 3.95 4.13
C VAL A 44 -2.67 4.33 4.08
N ALA A 45 -3.52 3.81 4.98
CA ALA A 45 -4.94 4.14 5.03
C ALA A 45 -5.19 5.64 5.22
N ALA A 46 -4.35 6.34 6.03
CA ALA A 46 -4.49 7.77 6.29
C ALA A 46 -4.17 8.67 5.09
N HIS A 47 -3.35 8.21 4.15
CA HIS A 47 -2.77 9.08 3.14
C HIS A 47 -3.03 8.64 1.69
N VAL A 48 -3.52 7.42 1.47
CA VAL A 48 -3.65 6.87 0.11
C VAL A 48 -4.67 7.63 -0.74
N ASP A 49 -5.75 8.11 -0.16
CA ASP A 49 -6.80 8.88 -0.86
C ASP A 49 -6.31 10.24 -1.38
N ALA A 50 -5.21 10.76 -0.84
CA ALA A 50 -4.58 11.99 -1.29
C ALA A 50 -3.50 11.76 -2.37
N ILE A 51 -3.36 10.53 -2.88
CA ILE A 51 -2.42 10.17 -3.95
C ILE A 51 -3.16 10.12 -5.27
N ASP A 52 -2.59 10.78 -6.28
CA ASP A 52 -3.14 10.77 -7.64
C ASP A 52 -3.27 9.33 -8.18
N ASP A 53 -4.35 9.02 -8.88
CA ASP A 53 -4.66 7.67 -9.39
C ASP A 53 -3.54 7.07 -10.26
N ASP A 54 -2.86 7.89 -11.06
CA ASP A 54 -1.73 7.46 -11.89
C ASP A 54 -0.55 6.95 -11.03
N LEU A 55 -0.36 7.52 -9.83
CA LEU A 55 0.67 7.11 -8.89
C LEU A 55 0.28 5.88 -8.07
N LEU A 56 -1.01 5.56 -7.92
CA LEU A 56 -1.46 4.34 -7.24
C LEU A 56 -1.02 3.07 -7.98
N VAL A 57 -1.05 3.09 -9.31
CA VAL A 57 -0.53 1.97 -10.14
C VAL A 57 0.96 1.78 -9.92
N GLU A 58 1.72 2.89 -9.87
CA GLU A 58 3.16 2.84 -9.59
C GLU A 58 3.45 2.35 -8.17
N LEU A 59 2.64 2.75 -7.19
CA LEU A 59 2.73 2.30 -5.80
C LEU A 59 2.54 0.79 -5.67
N LEU A 60 1.54 0.22 -6.32
CA LEU A 60 1.31 -1.21 -6.32
C LEU A 60 2.46 -1.97 -6.99
N GLY A 61 2.96 -1.45 -8.11
CA GLY A 61 4.15 -2.00 -8.76
C GLY A 61 5.39 -1.94 -7.86
N LEU A 62 5.55 -0.89 -7.06
CA LEU A 62 6.62 -0.77 -6.08
C LEU A 62 6.48 -1.83 -4.97
N ILE A 63 5.28 -2.04 -4.44
CA ILE A 63 5.01 -3.07 -3.43
C ILE A 63 5.37 -4.46 -3.99
N ASP A 64 4.95 -4.80 -5.21
CA ASP A 64 5.26 -6.07 -5.86
C ASP A 64 6.77 -6.25 -6.11
N ASP A 65 7.47 -5.19 -6.50
CA ASP A 65 8.91 -5.20 -6.69
C ASP A 65 9.67 -5.43 -5.36
N LEU A 66 9.23 -4.76 -4.28
CA LEU A 66 9.83 -4.91 -2.94
C LEU A 66 9.55 -6.29 -2.33
N GLU A 67 8.35 -6.81 -2.48
CA GLU A 67 7.97 -8.14 -2.00
C GLU A 67 8.75 -9.25 -2.73
N SER A 68 9.01 -9.05 -4.02
CA SER A 68 9.80 -9.97 -4.85
C SER A 68 11.31 -9.74 -4.75
N ASP A 69 11.78 -8.86 -3.84
CA ASP A 69 13.18 -8.44 -3.67
C ASP A 69 13.87 -8.01 -4.99
N ARG A 70 13.10 -7.42 -5.91
CA ARG A 70 13.63 -6.91 -7.17
C ARG A 70 14.38 -5.59 -6.97
N ARG A 71 15.27 -5.28 -7.92
CA ARG A 71 15.95 -3.99 -7.96
C ARG A 71 14.93 -2.87 -8.23
N ILE A 72 14.89 -1.88 -7.34
CA ILE A 72 13.98 -0.75 -7.44
C ILE A 72 14.64 0.38 -8.24
N PRO A 73 14.16 0.69 -9.45
CA PRO A 73 14.59 1.90 -10.15
C PRO A 73 14.10 3.15 -9.40
N GLN A 74 14.86 4.23 -9.49
CA GLN A 74 14.55 5.52 -8.87
C GLN A 74 14.39 6.60 -9.96
N PRO A 75 13.50 7.58 -9.80
CA PRO A 75 12.54 7.78 -8.70
C PRO A 75 11.34 6.83 -8.74
N ARG A 76 10.59 6.76 -7.63
CA ARG A 76 9.27 6.13 -7.53
C ARG A 76 8.25 7.15 -7.02
N LEU A 77 7.05 7.14 -7.55
CA LEU A 77 6.01 8.14 -7.25
C LEU A 77 6.59 9.58 -7.31
N ARG A 78 7.39 9.85 -8.32
CA ARG A 78 8.11 11.13 -8.51
C ARG A 78 9.06 11.50 -7.36
N HIS A 79 9.39 10.57 -6.46
CA HIS A 79 10.30 10.80 -5.32
C HIS A 79 11.50 9.84 -5.36
N ARG A 80 12.64 10.30 -4.83
CA ARG A 80 13.84 9.48 -4.65
C ARG A 80 13.93 9.02 -3.20
N PHE A 81 13.93 7.72 -3.00
CA PHE A 81 14.24 7.11 -1.69
C PHE A 81 15.75 7.08 -1.46
N GLN A 82 16.19 7.51 -0.30
CA GLN A 82 17.61 7.61 0.07
C GLN A 82 17.84 7.32 1.55
N THR A 83 19.11 7.16 1.94
CA THR A 83 19.49 6.95 3.34
C THR A 83 19.90 8.25 4.06
N ASP A 84 20.38 9.25 3.32
CA ASP A 84 20.76 10.53 3.87
C ASP A 84 19.52 11.35 4.27
N VAL A 85 19.50 11.83 5.50
CA VAL A 85 18.40 12.62 6.10
C VAL A 85 18.71 14.11 6.22
N VAL A 86 19.91 14.54 5.83
CA VAL A 86 20.35 15.93 6.01
C VAL A 86 19.50 16.88 5.17
N GLY A 87 18.99 17.93 5.81
CA GLY A 87 18.16 18.96 5.18
C GLY A 87 16.73 18.54 4.86
N LEU A 88 16.29 17.38 5.33
CA LEU A 88 14.90 16.94 5.23
C LEU A 88 14.11 17.35 6.48
N ASP A 89 12.82 17.63 6.28
CA ASP A 89 11.84 17.71 7.35
C ASP A 89 11.49 16.32 7.87
N ARG A 90 10.70 16.26 8.94
CA ARG A 90 10.30 15.00 9.57
C ARG A 90 8.83 14.98 9.89
N SER A 91 8.21 13.83 9.72
CA SER A 91 6.94 13.44 10.32
C SER A 91 7.17 12.23 11.21
N ARG A 92 6.57 12.22 12.39
CA ARG A 92 6.72 11.14 13.36
C ARG A 92 5.36 10.52 13.66
N HIS A 93 5.28 9.25 13.45
CA HIS A 93 4.04 8.49 13.59
C HIS A 93 4.21 7.41 14.64
N LYS A 94 3.19 7.21 15.45
CA LYS A 94 3.18 6.24 16.53
C LYS A 94 1.89 5.43 16.54
N LEU A 95 2.01 4.22 17.05
CA LEU A 95 0.89 3.43 17.54
C LEU A 95 1.08 3.29 19.05
N VAL A 96 0.07 3.67 19.79
CA VAL A 96 0.10 3.63 21.27
C VAL A 96 -1.04 2.76 21.80
N ALA A 97 -0.83 2.16 22.96
CA ALA A 97 -1.91 1.51 23.71
C ALA A 97 -2.51 2.50 24.71
N GLU A 98 -3.82 2.66 24.64
CA GLU A 98 -4.65 3.38 25.60
C GLU A 98 -5.69 2.41 26.19
N GLY A 99 -5.44 1.90 27.41
CA GLY A 99 -6.23 0.79 27.94
C GLY A 99 -6.05 -0.47 27.09
N GLU A 100 -7.16 -0.99 26.57
CA GLU A 100 -7.19 -2.18 25.69
C GLU A 100 -7.14 -1.80 24.20
N GLU A 101 -7.22 -0.53 23.86
CA GLU A 101 -7.28 -0.05 22.48
C GLU A 101 -5.89 0.34 21.95
N MET A 102 -5.75 0.24 20.64
CA MET A 102 -4.61 0.77 19.89
C MET A 102 -5.03 2.05 19.19
N VAL A 103 -4.29 3.13 19.44
CA VAL A 103 -4.56 4.46 18.90
C VAL A 103 -3.42 4.88 17.98
N PHE A 104 -3.77 5.41 16.81
CA PHE A 104 -2.83 6.01 15.88
C PHE A 104 -2.59 7.48 16.25
N GLU A 105 -1.37 7.81 16.59
CA GLU A 105 -0.89 9.19 16.70
C GLU A 105 -0.07 9.52 15.44
N LEU A 106 -0.75 10.00 14.41
CA LEU A 106 -0.12 10.36 13.15
C LEU A 106 0.15 11.86 13.08
N ASP A 107 1.36 12.20 12.65
CA ASP A 107 1.74 13.57 12.37
C ASP A 107 1.09 14.00 11.04
N ASP A 108 0.41 15.15 11.03
CA ASP A 108 -0.27 15.71 9.86
C ASP A 108 0.66 16.57 8.97
N HIS A 109 1.93 16.71 9.37
CA HIS A 109 2.93 17.47 8.62
C HIS A 109 3.52 16.65 7.49
N GLY A 110 3.52 17.25 6.31
CA GLY A 110 4.16 16.66 5.14
C GLY A 110 3.17 16.10 4.11
N PRO A 111 3.61 15.99 2.85
CA PRO A 111 2.76 15.52 1.75
C PRO A 111 2.49 14.01 1.85
N ALA A 112 1.34 13.56 1.34
CA ALA A 112 0.87 12.19 1.42
C ALA A 112 1.83 11.17 0.77
N VAL A 113 2.35 11.46 -0.42
CA VAL A 113 3.23 10.54 -1.16
C VAL A 113 4.47 10.14 -0.36
N PRO A 114 5.25 11.05 0.26
CA PRO A 114 6.33 10.66 1.17
C PRO A 114 5.91 9.79 2.34
N GLN A 115 4.74 10.02 2.93
CA GLN A 115 4.24 9.21 4.05
C GLN A 115 3.99 7.77 3.63
N VAL A 116 3.28 7.58 2.52
CA VAL A 116 3.02 6.25 1.96
C VAL A 116 4.32 5.57 1.50
N LEU A 117 5.21 6.28 0.80
CA LEU A 117 6.51 5.73 0.41
C LEU A 117 7.34 5.31 1.62
N GLY A 118 7.38 6.13 2.66
CA GLY A 118 8.08 5.79 3.91
C GLY A 118 7.53 4.51 4.53
N ALA A 119 6.20 4.37 4.61
CA ALA A 119 5.57 3.16 5.12
C ALA A 119 5.93 1.92 4.29
N VAL A 120 5.86 2.02 2.95
CA VAL A 120 6.17 0.92 2.02
C VAL A 120 7.64 0.49 2.12
N TYR A 121 8.57 1.44 2.11
CA TYR A 121 10.00 1.11 2.25
C TYR A 121 10.37 0.59 3.64
N ALA A 122 9.65 1.00 4.70
CA ALA A 122 9.89 0.53 6.06
C ALA A 122 9.61 -0.98 6.23
N VAL A 123 8.78 -1.59 5.38
CA VAL A 123 8.55 -3.04 5.40
C VAL A 123 9.85 -3.83 5.22
N ARG A 124 10.82 -3.30 4.46
CA ARG A 124 12.13 -3.97 4.27
C ARG A 124 12.96 -4.09 5.55
N GLU A 125 12.67 -3.28 6.55
CA GLU A 125 13.36 -3.31 7.85
C GLU A 125 12.83 -4.42 8.77
N LEU A 126 11.70 -5.05 8.41
CA LEU A 126 11.09 -6.13 9.17
C LEU A 126 11.78 -7.47 8.88
N SER A 127 11.52 -8.46 9.73
CA SER A 127 11.98 -9.83 9.51
C SER A 127 11.45 -10.41 8.19
N ALA A 128 12.17 -11.36 7.61
CA ALA A 128 11.77 -12.00 6.35
C ALA A 128 10.36 -12.62 6.43
N ASP A 129 10.01 -13.21 7.58
CA ASP A 129 8.70 -13.84 7.80
C ASP A 129 7.57 -12.82 7.95
N ALA A 130 7.87 -11.62 8.45
CA ALA A 130 6.87 -10.57 8.62
C ALA A 130 6.56 -9.80 7.31
N ARG A 131 7.54 -9.66 6.40
CA ARG A 131 7.40 -8.84 5.17
C ARG A 131 6.19 -9.21 4.32
N PRO A 132 5.96 -10.49 3.92
CA PRO A 132 4.81 -10.84 3.09
C PRO A 132 3.48 -10.50 3.76
N VAL A 133 3.38 -10.74 5.07
CA VAL A 133 2.17 -10.43 5.85
C VAL A 133 1.92 -8.93 5.89
N VAL A 134 2.97 -8.14 6.08
CA VAL A 134 2.84 -6.68 6.16
C VAL A 134 2.57 -6.06 4.78
N PHE A 135 3.14 -6.58 3.69
CA PHE A 135 2.74 -6.14 2.34
C PHE A 135 1.26 -6.40 2.05
N ASP A 136 0.71 -7.55 2.50
CA ASP A 136 -0.74 -7.80 2.43
C ASP A 136 -1.53 -6.79 3.28
N VAL A 137 -1.04 -6.45 4.48
CA VAL A 137 -1.64 -5.39 5.31
C VAL A 137 -1.66 -4.05 4.56
N LEU A 138 -0.58 -3.65 3.88
CA LEU A 138 -0.56 -2.40 3.11
C LEU A 138 -1.57 -2.42 1.96
N ARG A 139 -1.66 -3.54 1.19
CA ARG A 139 -2.66 -3.66 0.11
C ARG A 139 -4.09 -3.58 0.63
N ARG A 140 -4.37 -4.13 1.82
CA ARG A 140 -5.68 -4.00 2.47
C ARG A 140 -5.94 -2.58 2.95
N ALA A 141 -4.95 -1.95 3.56
CA ALA A 141 -5.04 -0.57 4.03
C ALA A 141 -5.39 0.42 2.90
N MET A 142 -4.88 0.18 1.68
CA MET A 142 -5.21 0.99 0.49
C MET A 142 -6.69 0.95 0.08
N ARG A 143 -7.49 0.06 0.67
CA ARG A 143 -8.93 -0.11 0.37
C ARG A 143 -9.81 0.28 1.54
N TRP A 144 -9.21 0.82 2.58
CA TRP A 144 -9.94 1.24 3.76
C TRP A 144 -10.52 2.63 3.55
N ASP A 145 -11.84 2.74 3.70
CA ASP A 145 -12.62 3.99 3.55
C ASP A 145 -13.20 4.50 4.87
N GLY A 146 -12.88 3.83 5.98
CA GLY A 146 -13.34 4.18 7.32
C GLY A 146 -12.36 5.07 8.10
N PRO A 147 -12.74 5.49 9.32
CA PRO A 147 -11.87 6.26 10.19
C PRO A 147 -10.67 5.45 10.70
N LEU A 148 -9.59 6.16 11.05
CA LEU A 148 -8.47 5.56 11.76
C LEU A 148 -8.87 5.27 13.22
N GLY A 149 -9.01 4.00 13.56
CA GLY A 149 -9.47 3.60 14.89
C GLY A 149 -9.47 2.09 15.11
N PRO A 150 -10.18 1.61 16.14
CA PRO A 150 -10.22 0.19 16.50
C PRO A 150 -10.69 -0.73 15.37
N ASP A 151 -11.63 -0.26 14.54
CA ASP A 151 -12.13 -1.03 13.41
C ASP A 151 -11.06 -1.26 12.35
N LEU A 152 -10.25 -0.23 12.03
CA LEU A 152 -9.10 -0.39 11.17
C LEU A 152 -8.09 -1.37 11.77
N VAL A 153 -7.77 -1.23 13.06
CA VAL A 153 -6.84 -2.15 13.75
C VAL A 153 -7.34 -3.59 13.64
N THR A 154 -8.62 -3.82 13.88
CA THR A 154 -9.25 -5.14 13.74
C THR A 154 -9.14 -5.66 12.32
N TYR A 155 -9.49 -4.84 11.34
CA TYR A 155 -9.40 -5.16 9.92
C TYR A 155 -7.98 -5.51 9.47
N LEU A 156 -6.96 -4.77 9.94
CA LEU A 156 -5.55 -5.01 9.60
C LEU A 156 -4.97 -6.23 10.34
N ARG A 157 -5.48 -6.56 11.53
CA ARG A 157 -5.07 -7.73 12.31
C ARG A 157 -5.64 -9.04 11.80
N GLU A 158 -6.82 -9.02 11.21
CA GLU A 158 -7.43 -10.22 10.70
C GLU A 158 -6.48 -10.90 9.71
N ARG A 159 -5.90 -12.03 10.12
CA ARG A 159 -5.24 -12.96 9.20
C ARG A 159 -6.32 -13.61 8.35
N ARG A 160 -6.76 -12.95 7.34
CA ARG A 160 -7.47 -13.63 6.28
C ARG A 160 -6.41 -14.38 5.51
N GLY A 161 -6.36 -15.70 5.74
CA GLY A 161 -5.58 -16.58 4.87
C GLY A 161 -5.93 -16.21 3.44
N ALA A 162 -4.94 -15.94 2.62
CA ALA A 162 -4.96 -15.46 1.24
C ALA A 162 -6.36 -15.41 0.59
N GLY A 163 -7.22 -14.50 1.02
CA GLY A 163 -8.60 -14.42 0.57
C GLY A 163 -9.21 -13.09 1.02
N LEU A 164 -9.44 -12.26 0.06
CA LEU A 164 -10.05 -10.94 0.13
C LEU A 164 -11.42 -10.89 0.83
N PRO A 165 -11.89 -9.68 1.29
CA PRO A 165 -13.22 -9.49 1.88
C PRO A 165 -14.40 -9.84 0.98
N TRP A 166 -14.19 -10.26 -0.24
CA TRP A 166 -15.17 -10.87 -1.14
C TRP A 166 -15.50 -12.33 -0.84
N ARG A 167 -15.34 -12.79 0.38
CA ARG A 167 -15.87 -14.11 0.81
C ARG A 167 -17.38 -14.16 0.67
N GLY A 168 -17.81 -14.26 -0.55
CA GLY A 168 -19.17 -14.46 -1.03
C GLY A 168 -19.18 -14.86 -2.49
N LEU A 169 -18.02 -14.75 -3.17
CA LEU A 169 -17.88 -15.19 -4.56
C LEU A 169 -17.07 -16.48 -4.61
N PRO A 170 -17.58 -17.51 -5.28
CA PRO A 170 -16.84 -18.75 -5.43
C PRO A 170 -15.62 -18.49 -6.28
N THR A 171 -14.45 -18.70 -5.68
CA THR A 171 -13.12 -18.79 -6.27
C THR A 171 -12.55 -17.46 -6.77
N ASP A 172 -11.48 -17.03 -6.17
CA ASP A 172 -10.69 -15.84 -6.51
C ASP A 172 -10.37 -15.74 -8.01
N ILE A 173 -10.13 -16.88 -8.65
CA ILE A 173 -9.85 -17.00 -10.09
C ILE A 173 -11.02 -16.53 -10.96
N ARG A 174 -12.25 -16.96 -10.68
CA ARG A 174 -13.43 -16.56 -11.47
C ARG A 174 -13.76 -15.08 -11.34
N TRP A 175 -13.53 -14.52 -10.15
CA TRP A 175 -13.63 -13.09 -9.93
C TRP A 175 -12.56 -12.35 -10.74
N ALA A 176 -11.31 -12.79 -10.66
CA ALA A 176 -10.20 -12.18 -11.37
C ALA A 176 -10.37 -12.23 -12.91
N LEU A 177 -10.86 -13.35 -13.45
CA LEU A 177 -11.21 -13.47 -14.87
C LEU A 177 -12.27 -12.44 -15.27
N ARG A 178 -13.34 -12.31 -14.48
CA ARG A 178 -14.40 -11.32 -14.75
C ARG A 178 -13.89 -9.88 -14.65
N VAL A 179 -13.07 -9.56 -13.65
CA VAL A 179 -12.49 -8.22 -13.48
C VAL A 179 -11.62 -7.83 -14.66
N LEU A 180 -10.84 -8.78 -15.19
CA LEU A 180 -10.04 -8.58 -16.42
C LEU A 180 -10.84 -8.81 -17.71
N ALA A 181 -12.16 -8.95 -17.63
CA ALA A 181 -13.05 -9.17 -18.76
C ALA A 181 -12.65 -10.39 -19.62
N PHE A 182 -12.26 -11.47 -18.96
CA PHE A 182 -12.15 -12.81 -19.54
C PHE A 182 -13.42 -13.63 -19.27
N ASP A 183 -13.68 -14.62 -20.09
CA ASP A 183 -14.73 -15.59 -19.83
C ASP A 183 -14.45 -16.42 -18.57
N ALA A 184 -15.50 -16.80 -17.84
CA ALA A 184 -15.37 -17.45 -16.53
C ALA A 184 -14.66 -18.82 -16.58
N ASP A 185 -14.65 -19.46 -17.75
CA ASP A 185 -14.06 -20.77 -18.00
C ASP A 185 -12.79 -20.70 -18.89
N SER A 186 -12.26 -19.48 -19.12
CA SER A 186 -11.03 -19.29 -19.88
C SER A 186 -9.79 -19.58 -19.02
N ASP A 187 -8.73 -20.04 -19.70
CA ASP A 187 -7.40 -20.25 -19.11
C ASP A 187 -6.38 -19.38 -19.87
N PRO A 188 -6.41 -18.04 -19.61
CA PRO A 188 -5.54 -17.11 -20.33
C PRO A 188 -4.07 -17.29 -19.91
N ASP A 189 -3.18 -17.22 -20.89
CA ASP A 189 -1.76 -17.22 -20.61
C ASP A 189 -1.28 -15.90 -19.94
N GLY A 190 -0.07 -15.94 -19.35
CA GLY A 190 0.47 -14.78 -18.63
C GLY A 190 0.63 -13.54 -19.49
N ASP A 191 0.84 -13.67 -20.81
CA ASP A 191 0.97 -12.52 -21.71
C ASP A 191 -0.39 -11.94 -22.10
N GLU A 192 -1.41 -12.77 -22.21
CA GLU A 192 -2.80 -12.35 -22.38
C GLU A 192 -3.30 -11.57 -21.17
N ILE A 193 -3.03 -12.08 -19.94
CA ILE A 193 -3.37 -11.41 -18.69
C ILE A 193 -2.72 -10.01 -18.64
N ARG A 194 -1.42 -9.93 -18.96
CA ARG A 194 -0.71 -8.64 -18.96
C ARG A 194 -1.21 -7.67 -20.03
N ARG A 195 -1.56 -8.17 -21.22
CA ARG A 195 -2.11 -7.33 -22.31
C ARG A 195 -3.47 -6.77 -21.91
N ARG A 196 -4.37 -7.64 -21.41
CA ARG A 196 -5.72 -7.26 -21.01
C ARG A 196 -5.70 -6.26 -19.87
N PHE A 197 -4.87 -6.50 -18.85
CA PHE A 197 -4.65 -5.56 -17.75
C PHE A 197 -4.24 -4.17 -18.26
N ARG A 198 -3.23 -4.09 -19.13
CA ARG A 198 -2.78 -2.79 -19.67
C ARG A 198 -3.85 -2.07 -20.49
N SER A 199 -4.71 -2.81 -21.20
CA SER A 199 -5.83 -2.23 -21.92
C SER A 199 -6.84 -1.61 -20.95
N LEU A 200 -7.29 -2.39 -19.96
CA LEU A 200 -8.31 -1.95 -19.01
C LEU A 200 -7.83 -0.80 -18.11
N VAL A 201 -6.57 -0.80 -17.68
CA VAL A 201 -6.00 0.33 -16.95
C VAL A 201 -6.02 1.61 -17.79
N ARG A 202 -5.72 1.52 -19.09
CA ARG A 202 -5.79 2.65 -20.03
C ARG A 202 -7.19 3.18 -20.20
N ASP A 203 -8.19 2.28 -20.24
CA ASP A 203 -9.60 2.63 -20.42
C ASP A 203 -10.19 3.31 -19.17
N VAL A 204 -9.62 3.04 -17.99
CA VAL A 204 -10.01 3.66 -16.68
C VAL A 204 -9.24 4.95 -16.42
N HIS A 205 -8.18 5.27 -17.19
CA HIS A 205 -7.36 6.44 -16.95
C HIS A 205 -8.12 7.74 -17.27
N PRO A 206 -8.08 8.79 -16.39
CA PRO A 206 -8.82 10.04 -16.56
C PRO A 206 -8.56 10.77 -17.88
N ASP A 207 -7.36 10.66 -18.46
CA ASP A 207 -6.98 11.27 -19.73
C ASP A 207 -7.80 10.76 -20.94
N HIS A 208 -8.53 9.65 -20.78
CA HIS A 208 -9.39 9.07 -21.82
C HIS A 208 -10.87 9.28 -21.61
N GLY A 209 -11.28 10.19 -20.70
CA GLY A 209 -12.67 10.63 -20.54
C GLY A 209 -13.54 9.75 -19.62
N ALA A 210 -12.93 8.91 -18.80
CA ALA A 210 -13.65 8.19 -17.75
C ALA A 210 -14.05 9.14 -16.61
N GLU A 211 -15.24 8.94 -16.03
CA GLU A 211 -15.69 9.69 -14.86
C GLU A 211 -14.73 9.47 -13.69
N HIS A 212 -14.31 10.54 -13.01
CA HIS A 212 -13.25 10.54 -12.00
C HIS A 212 -13.61 9.78 -10.72
N GLU A 213 -14.89 9.52 -10.47
CA GLU A 213 -15.37 8.84 -9.26
C GLU A 213 -15.24 7.32 -9.42
N GLY A 214 -14.33 6.71 -8.66
CA GLY A 214 -14.11 5.25 -8.63
C GLY A 214 -12.97 4.71 -9.52
N ALA A 215 -12.26 5.54 -10.27
CA ALA A 215 -11.14 5.11 -11.11
C ALA A 215 -10.04 4.44 -10.30
N GLY A 216 -9.68 4.98 -9.13
CA GLY A 216 -8.68 4.40 -8.23
C GLY A 216 -9.08 3.01 -7.71
N LEU A 217 -10.33 2.84 -7.26
CA LEU A 217 -10.84 1.53 -6.83
C LEU A 217 -10.83 0.51 -7.97
N ARG A 218 -11.19 0.95 -9.19
CA ARG A 218 -11.16 0.05 -10.36
C ARG A 218 -9.75 -0.39 -10.72
N ILE A 219 -8.77 0.48 -10.60
CA ILE A 219 -7.35 0.15 -10.82
C ILE A 219 -6.86 -0.85 -9.77
N LEU A 220 -7.26 -0.68 -8.50
CA LEU A 220 -6.96 -1.62 -7.42
C LEU A 220 -7.54 -3.02 -7.72
N GLU A 221 -8.80 -3.11 -8.14
CA GLU A 221 -9.44 -4.36 -8.56
C GLU A 221 -8.68 -5.04 -9.71
N LEU A 222 -8.36 -4.29 -10.77
CA LEU A 222 -7.62 -4.79 -11.93
C LEU A 222 -6.24 -5.33 -11.53
N THR A 223 -5.54 -4.64 -10.64
CA THR A 223 -4.20 -5.04 -10.17
C THR A 223 -4.27 -6.33 -9.36
N GLU A 224 -5.26 -6.45 -8.48
CA GLU A 224 -5.44 -7.65 -7.68
C GLU A 224 -5.87 -8.84 -8.55
N ALA A 225 -6.76 -8.62 -9.51
CA ALA A 225 -7.14 -9.66 -10.46
C ALA A 225 -5.93 -10.18 -11.27
N ARG A 226 -5.07 -9.28 -11.73
CA ARG A 226 -3.81 -9.67 -12.39
C ARG A 226 -2.91 -10.49 -11.47
N ARG A 227 -2.78 -10.11 -10.20
CA ARG A 227 -1.96 -10.84 -9.22
C ARG A 227 -2.46 -12.26 -9.02
N ILE A 228 -3.77 -12.43 -8.86
CA ILE A 228 -4.41 -13.74 -8.67
C ILE A 228 -4.18 -14.66 -9.88
N LEU A 229 -4.30 -14.13 -11.10
CA LEU A 229 -4.16 -14.96 -12.32
C LEU A 229 -2.69 -15.24 -12.71
N LEU A 230 -1.72 -14.52 -12.14
CA LEU A 230 -0.29 -14.75 -12.38
C LEU A 230 0.40 -15.52 -11.25
N SER A 231 -0.32 -15.85 -10.14
CA SER A 231 0.20 -16.67 -9.03
C SER A 231 0.06 -18.16 -9.35
#